data_f09a0ede5771fae1b4aed191466122e4
#
_entry.id   f09a0ede5771fae1b4aed191466122e4
#
_cell.length_a   1.000
_cell.length_b   1.000
_cell.length_c   1.000
_cell.angle_alpha   90.00
_cell.angle_beta   90.00
_cell.angle_gamma   90.00
#
_symmetry.space_group_name_H-M   'P 1'
#
loop_
_entity.id
_entity.type
_entity.pdbx_description
1 polymer ?
#
loop_
_entity_poly.entity_id
_entity_poly.type
_entity_poly.pdbx_seq_one_letter_code
_entity_poly.pdbx_strand_id
1 'polypeptide(L)'
;MLLLTFRQQLDKGSKMSFQNPVFIPGPTNIPEQLRKACDMPTLDHRSPLFGHILHPARNGVRKILKSGSAHVFIFPASGTGGWETALTNTLSPGDTVLAARNGMFSHRWIDMCQRHNLNVKVVETPWGEGISAQKYAEILQQDKTHSIKAVLVTHNETATGVTSDIAAIRHAMDAVEHPALLFVDGVSSIASIDFRFDEWCVDVAVTGSQKGFMLPAGLAIVGFSEKAMDATKTATLPRTFFDVQDMAKGYANNAYPYTPAVGLMNGLNQACDMLLGEGLDNVYARHHRIAQGVRNAVEAWGMDLCASDPSVYSDTVSAIKTPANFNATDIVTLAAEKYGVAFGVGLGEVAGKVFRIGHLGSLTDVMALSGIATAEMCMKDLGLPIELGSGVAAAQQYYRNHSMIEQKVAAE
;
A
#
# COMPACT_ATOMS: atom_id res chain seq x y z
N MET A 1 2.18 21.94 -22.17
CA MET A 1 1.74 23.27 -21.67
C MET A 1 1.81 23.39 -20.16
N LEU A 2 1.41 22.40 -19.38
CA LEU A 2 1.50 22.39 -17.89
C LEU A 2 2.93 22.48 -17.32
N LEU A 3 3.93 21.87 -17.97
CA LEU A 3 5.34 21.92 -17.53
C LEU A 3 6.02 23.30 -17.70
N LEU A 4 5.53 24.13 -18.62
CA LEU A 4 6.05 25.48 -18.84
C LEU A 4 5.53 26.49 -17.80
N THR A 5 4.29 26.32 -17.34
CA THR A 5 3.71 27.13 -16.26
C THR A 5 4.37 26.86 -14.92
N PHE A 6 4.77 25.61 -14.64
CA PHE A 6 5.46 25.24 -13.41
C PHE A 6 6.87 25.87 -13.31
N ARG A 7 7.62 25.93 -14.43
CA ARG A 7 8.91 26.61 -14.49
C ARG A 7 8.81 28.13 -14.33
N GLN A 8 7.77 28.77 -14.85
CA GLN A 8 7.58 30.22 -14.70
C GLN A 8 7.18 30.65 -13.29
N GLN A 9 6.57 29.76 -12.50
CA GLN A 9 6.28 30.03 -11.07
C GLN A 9 7.53 29.88 -10.18
N LEU A 10 8.46 28.98 -10.51
CA LEU A 10 9.74 28.84 -9.81
C LEU A 10 10.65 30.07 -9.98
N ASP A 11 10.54 30.81 -11.07
CA ASP A 11 11.37 32.00 -11.37
C ASP A 11 10.93 33.29 -10.62
N LYS A 12 9.79 33.28 -9.91
CA LYS A 12 9.28 34.44 -9.16
C LYS A 12 9.75 34.54 -7.71
N GLY A 13 10.85 33.86 -7.35
CA GLY A 13 11.44 33.98 -6.00
C GLY A 13 10.57 33.39 -4.88
N SER A 14 9.58 32.55 -5.22
CA SER A 14 8.83 31.78 -4.22
C SER A 14 9.78 30.74 -3.64
N LYS A 15 10.05 30.82 -2.34
CA LYS A 15 10.68 29.74 -1.59
C LYS A 15 9.92 28.45 -1.93
N MET A 16 10.62 27.39 -2.38
CA MET A 16 10.02 26.06 -2.52
C MET A 16 9.35 25.69 -1.19
N SER A 17 8.02 25.82 -1.12
CA SER A 17 7.29 25.35 0.04
C SER A 17 7.13 23.85 -0.14
N PHE A 18 7.77 23.06 0.73
CA PHE A 18 7.50 21.64 0.79
C PHE A 18 6.06 21.44 1.28
N GLN A 19 5.31 20.57 0.60
CA GLN A 19 4.00 20.16 1.07
C GLN A 19 4.18 19.32 2.35
N ASN A 20 3.77 19.86 3.48
CA ASN A 20 3.90 19.18 4.77
C ASN A 20 2.84 19.71 5.75
N PRO A 21 1.95 18.86 6.31
CA PRO A 21 1.90 17.40 6.09
C PRO A 21 1.32 17.00 4.73
N VAL A 22 1.61 15.77 4.30
CA VAL A 22 1.01 15.17 3.11
C VAL A 22 -0.12 14.22 3.50
N PHE A 23 -1.20 14.27 2.73
CA PHE A 23 -2.37 13.38 2.87
C PHE A 23 -2.64 12.62 1.56
N ILE A 24 -1.57 12.32 0.81
CA ILE A 24 -1.62 11.38 -0.31
C ILE A 24 -1.51 9.95 0.24
N PRO A 25 -2.10 8.94 -0.42
CA PRO A 25 -1.98 7.54 0.02
C PRO A 25 -0.60 6.93 -0.32
N GLY A 26 0.46 7.67 -0.03
CA GLY A 26 1.88 7.38 -0.24
C GLY A 26 2.47 8.06 -1.50
N PRO A 27 3.74 8.53 -1.38
CA PRO A 27 4.61 8.47 -0.18
C PRO A 27 4.00 9.14 1.04
N THR A 28 4.29 8.60 2.24
CA THR A 28 3.74 9.07 3.50
C THR A 28 4.63 10.11 4.18
N ASN A 29 4.12 10.75 5.23
CA ASN A 29 4.94 11.55 6.13
C ASN A 29 6.04 10.68 6.75
N ILE A 30 7.29 11.18 6.74
CA ILE A 30 8.46 10.45 7.25
C ILE A 30 8.81 10.97 8.63
N PRO A 31 8.72 10.17 9.69
CA PRO A 31 9.17 10.55 11.02
C PRO A 31 10.65 10.96 11.05
N GLU A 32 10.99 11.92 11.92
CA GLU A 32 12.36 12.40 12.11
C GLU A 32 13.35 11.28 12.42
N GLN A 33 12.94 10.31 13.23
CA GLN A 33 13.75 9.15 13.59
C GLN A 33 14.13 8.32 12.36
N LEU A 34 13.21 8.14 11.41
CA LEU A 34 13.46 7.40 10.19
C LEU A 34 14.34 8.18 9.20
N ARG A 35 14.16 9.51 9.12
CA ARG A 35 15.07 10.35 8.31
C ARG A 35 16.50 10.23 8.80
N LYS A 36 16.71 10.33 10.12
CA LYS A 36 18.04 10.18 10.75
C LYS A 36 18.61 8.78 10.53
N ALA A 37 17.80 7.73 10.62
CA ALA A 37 18.25 6.37 10.37
C ALA A 37 18.68 6.14 8.92
N CYS A 38 18.03 6.81 7.95
CA CYS A 38 18.45 6.74 6.53
C CYS A 38 19.74 7.53 6.25
N ASP A 39 20.00 8.61 7.00
CA ASP A 39 21.18 9.46 6.87
C ASP A 39 22.34 8.90 7.70
N MET A 40 22.95 7.84 7.20
CA MET A 40 24.06 7.15 7.83
C MET A 40 25.34 7.25 7.00
N PRO A 41 26.53 7.19 7.61
CA PRO A 41 27.79 7.08 6.88
C PRO A 41 27.78 5.88 5.93
N THR A 42 28.48 5.99 4.81
CA THR A 42 28.61 4.89 3.84
C THR A 42 29.22 3.65 4.49
N LEU A 43 28.52 2.53 4.39
CA LEU A 43 29.01 1.21 4.81
C LEU A 43 29.35 0.38 3.56
N ASP A 44 30.49 -0.27 3.57
CA ASP A 44 30.80 -1.28 2.56
C ASP A 44 29.85 -2.49 2.70
N HIS A 45 28.95 -2.63 1.74
CA HIS A 45 27.95 -3.71 1.71
C HIS A 45 28.55 -5.11 1.44
N ARG A 46 29.86 -5.20 1.18
CA ARG A 46 30.60 -6.46 1.09
C ARG A 46 31.34 -6.79 2.38
N SER A 47 31.33 -5.85 3.34
CA SER A 47 31.86 -6.09 4.68
C SER A 47 30.96 -7.04 5.47
N PRO A 48 31.48 -7.88 6.36
CA PRO A 48 30.70 -8.68 7.31
C PRO A 48 29.75 -7.84 8.18
N LEU A 49 30.06 -6.54 8.37
CA LEU A 49 29.20 -5.60 9.12
C LEU A 49 27.84 -5.38 8.44
N PHE A 50 27.71 -5.60 7.14
CA PHE A 50 26.44 -5.45 6.45
C PHE A 50 25.37 -6.42 6.97
N GLY A 51 25.76 -7.58 7.49
CA GLY A 51 24.85 -8.51 8.17
C GLY A 51 24.06 -7.87 9.32
N HIS A 52 24.64 -6.88 10.03
CA HIS A 52 23.97 -6.15 11.10
C HIS A 52 22.85 -5.22 10.60
N ILE A 53 22.79 -4.92 9.30
CA ILE A 53 21.68 -4.21 8.66
C ILE A 53 20.72 -5.19 7.99
N LEU A 54 21.24 -6.16 7.26
CA LEU A 54 20.45 -7.09 6.46
C LEU A 54 19.54 -7.99 7.31
N HIS A 55 20.09 -8.64 8.34
CA HIS A 55 19.32 -9.60 9.13
C HIS A 55 18.21 -8.97 9.96
N PRO A 56 18.42 -7.86 10.70
CA PRO A 56 17.34 -7.19 11.41
C PRO A 56 16.23 -6.72 10.46
N ALA A 57 16.56 -6.16 9.28
CA ALA A 57 15.58 -5.72 8.29
C ALA A 57 14.68 -6.89 7.86
N ARG A 58 15.26 -8.01 7.45
CA ARG A 58 14.53 -9.20 7.04
C ARG A 58 13.69 -9.78 8.17
N ASN A 59 14.24 -9.88 9.37
CA ASN A 59 13.54 -10.43 10.52
C ASN A 59 12.40 -9.52 10.99
N GLY A 60 12.61 -8.20 10.97
CA GLY A 60 11.58 -7.22 11.29
C GLY A 60 10.41 -7.30 10.31
N VAL A 61 10.69 -7.32 9.01
CA VAL A 61 9.65 -7.51 7.97
C VAL A 61 8.91 -8.83 8.15
N ARG A 62 9.62 -9.94 8.42
CA ARG A 62 8.98 -11.24 8.65
C ARG A 62 7.96 -11.19 9.82
N LYS A 63 8.32 -10.53 10.92
CA LYS A 63 7.41 -10.32 12.06
C LYS A 63 6.20 -9.46 11.67
N ILE A 64 6.41 -8.41 10.88
CA ILE A 64 5.32 -7.53 10.39
C ILE A 64 4.38 -8.29 9.46
N LEU A 65 4.89 -9.22 8.66
CA LEU A 65 4.08 -10.14 7.85
C LEU A 65 3.33 -11.19 8.68
N LYS A 66 3.55 -11.26 10.00
CA LYS A 66 3.05 -12.33 10.87
C LYS A 66 3.45 -13.71 10.34
N SER A 67 4.74 -13.88 9.98
CA SER A 67 5.27 -15.13 9.43
C SER A 67 6.47 -15.63 10.23
N GLY A 68 6.51 -16.95 10.47
CA GLY A 68 7.66 -17.66 10.98
C GLY A 68 8.61 -18.16 9.88
N SER A 69 8.10 -18.34 8.66
CA SER A 69 8.78 -19.08 7.59
C SER A 69 9.09 -18.26 6.33
N ALA A 70 8.46 -17.10 6.11
CA ALA A 70 8.62 -16.34 4.88
C ALA A 70 10.09 -16.01 4.54
N HIS A 71 10.48 -16.29 3.32
CA HIS A 71 11.72 -15.80 2.72
C HIS A 71 11.53 -14.35 2.31
N VAL A 72 12.13 -13.42 3.04
CA VAL A 72 12.02 -11.98 2.76
C VAL A 72 13.17 -11.52 1.87
N PHE A 73 12.83 -10.88 0.75
CA PHE A 73 13.77 -10.25 -0.18
C PHE A 73 13.47 -8.74 -0.26
N ILE A 74 14.54 -7.95 -0.30
CA ILE A 74 14.46 -6.48 -0.29
C ILE A 74 15.27 -5.99 -1.49
N PHE A 75 14.64 -5.31 -2.44
CA PHE A 75 15.28 -4.79 -3.65
C PHE A 75 15.25 -3.26 -3.67
N PRO A 76 16.31 -2.59 -4.16
CA PRO A 76 16.26 -1.17 -4.50
C PRO A 76 15.26 -0.94 -5.65
N ALA A 77 14.00 -0.71 -5.30
CA ALA A 77 12.90 -0.56 -6.26
C ALA A 77 11.65 0.06 -5.58
N SER A 78 10.50 -0.06 -6.21
CA SER A 78 9.18 0.24 -5.64
C SER A 78 8.31 -1.02 -5.60
N GLY A 79 7.08 -0.93 -5.04
CA GLY A 79 6.13 -2.04 -5.06
C GLY A 79 5.87 -2.61 -6.47
N THR A 80 5.97 -1.78 -7.52
CA THR A 80 5.87 -2.24 -8.92
C THR A 80 6.99 -3.22 -9.27
N GLY A 81 8.23 -2.96 -8.82
CA GLY A 81 9.34 -3.92 -8.97
C GLY A 81 9.10 -5.20 -8.15
N GLY A 82 8.40 -5.09 -7.01
CA GLY A 82 7.98 -6.26 -6.23
C GLY A 82 6.95 -7.14 -6.97
N TRP A 83 6.00 -6.54 -7.70
CA TRP A 83 5.10 -7.28 -8.58
C TRP A 83 5.84 -8.03 -9.68
N GLU A 84 6.81 -7.35 -10.33
CA GLU A 84 7.64 -7.97 -11.35
C GLU A 84 8.48 -9.11 -10.76
N THR A 85 9.05 -8.92 -9.55
CA THR A 85 9.74 -9.98 -8.83
C THR A 85 8.84 -11.21 -8.60
N ALA A 86 7.60 -11.00 -8.16
CA ALA A 86 6.65 -12.09 -7.95
C ALA A 86 6.42 -12.90 -9.23
N LEU A 87 6.10 -12.22 -10.34
CA LEU A 87 5.79 -12.86 -11.62
C LEU A 87 7.01 -13.58 -12.21
N THR A 88 8.14 -12.88 -12.33
CA THR A 88 9.32 -13.40 -13.06
C THR A 88 10.01 -14.55 -12.36
N ASN A 89 9.87 -14.64 -11.03
CA ASN A 89 10.51 -15.73 -10.27
C ASN A 89 9.66 -17.00 -10.16
N THR A 90 8.36 -16.94 -10.44
CA THR A 90 7.46 -18.08 -10.16
C THR A 90 6.68 -18.56 -11.38
N LEU A 91 6.72 -17.83 -12.49
CA LEU A 91 5.93 -18.11 -13.68
C LEU A 91 6.80 -18.22 -14.94
N SER A 92 6.21 -18.81 -15.97
CA SER A 92 6.81 -19.01 -17.29
C SER A 92 5.94 -18.31 -18.38
N PRO A 93 6.52 -17.93 -19.53
CA PRO A 93 5.73 -17.38 -20.64
C PRO A 93 4.57 -18.31 -21.03
N GLY A 94 3.37 -17.75 -21.18
CA GLY A 94 2.18 -18.50 -21.51
C GLY A 94 1.40 -19.08 -20.30
N ASP A 95 1.97 -19.00 -19.09
CA ASP A 95 1.23 -19.36 -17.87
C ASP A 95 -0.03 -18.49 -17.71
N THR A 96 -1.07 -19.07 -17.13
CA THR A 96 -2.32 -18.37 -16.87
C THR A 96 -2.36 -17.89 -15.42
N VAL A 97 -2.82 -16.67 -15.21
CA VAL A 97 -3.10 -16.10 -13.88
C VAL A 97 -4.56 -15.66 -13.78
N LEU A 98 -5.10 -15.66 -12.58
CA LEU A 98 -6.45 -15.15 -12.27
C LEU A 98 -6.30 -13.85 -11.49
N ALA A 99 -6.95 -12.78 -11.93
CA ALA A 99 -6.91 -11.48 -11.25
C ALA A 99 -8.25 -10.76 -11.35
N ALA A 100 -8.63 -10.00 -10.31
CA ALA A 100 -9.74 -9.05 -10.40
C ALA A 100 -9.23 -7.70 -10.89
N ARG A 101 -10.07 -6.99 -11.66
CA ARG A 101 -9.89 -5.58 -12.01
C ARG A 101 -10.91 -4.76 -11.22
N ASN A 102 -10.52 -4.28 -10.05
CA ASN A 102 -11.38 -3.51 -9.14
C ASN A 102 -10.84 -2.10 -8.83
N GLY A 103 -9.78 -1.69 -9.56
CA GLY A 103 -9.19 -0.38 -9.45
C GLY A 103 -7.91 -0.23 -10.30
N MET A 104 -7.20 0.88 -10.10
CA MET A 104 -6.06 1.24 -10.94
C MET A 104 -4.84 0.36 -10.69
N PHE A 105 -4.60 -0.07 -9.44
CA PHE A 105 -3.42 -0.87 -9.11
C PHE A 105 -3.59 -2.32 -9.55
N SER A 106 -4.75 -2.91 -9.34
CA SER A 106 -5.10 -4.21 -9.91
C SER A 106 -5.04 -4.21 -11.44
N HIS A 107 -5.53 -3.14 -12.10
CA HIS A 107 -5.41 -2.98 -13.55
C HIS A 107 -3.96 -2.94 -14.02
N ARG A 108 -3.08 -2.18 -13.34
CA ARG A 108 -1.65 -2.10 -13.68
C ARG A 108 -0.93 -3.44 -13.51
N TRP A 109 -1.31 -4.23 -12.51
CA TRP A 109 -0.71 -5.55 -12.32
C TRP A 109 -1.14 -6.51 -13.43
N ILE A 110 -2.41 -6.46 -13.85
CA ILE A 110 -2.91 -7.18 -15.03
C ILE A 110 -2.12 -6.79 -16.30
N ASP A 111 -1.94 -5.48 -16.55
CA ASP A 111 -1.13 -4.99 -17.68
C ASP A 111 0.32 -5.50 -17.63
N MET A 112 0.92 -5.53 -16.45
CA MET A 112 2.25 -6.12 -16.26
C MET A 112 2.27 -7.62 -16.61
N CYS A 113 1.29 -8.41 -16.18
CA CYS A 113 1.19 -9.82 -16.54
C CYS A 113 1.16 -10.01 -18.07
N GLN A 114 0.35 -9.20 -18.76
CA GLN A 114 0.23 -9.25 -20.23
C GLN A 114 1.55 -8.89 -20.92
N ARG A 115 2.29 -7.90 -20.44
CA ARG A 115 3.62 -7.52 -20.94
C ARG A 115 4.66 -8.60 -20.74
N HIS A 116 4.51 -9.44 -19.73
CA HIS A 116 5.34 -10.63 -19.49
C HIS A 116 4.85 -11.88 -20.24
N ASN A 117 3.97 -11.73 -21.25
CA ASN A 117 3.39 -12.83 -22.02
C ASN A 117 2.66 -13.87 -21.17
N LEU A 118 2.02 -13.44 -20.08
CA LEU A 118 1.12 -14.26 -19.29
C LEU A 118 -0.32 -14.12 -19.80
N ASN A 119 -1.08 -15.20 -19.73
CA ASN A 119 -2.51 -15.18 -19.99
C ASN A 119 -3.24 -14.75 -18.72
N VAL A 120 -4.12 -13.74 -18.79
CA VAL A 120 -4.85 -13.27 -17.62
C VAL A 120 -6.34 -13.57 -17.75
N LYS A 121 -6.88 -14.37 -16.84
CA LYS A 121 -8.32 -14.48 -16.61
C LYS A 121 -8.73 -13.33 -15.71
N VAL A 122 -9.45 -12.35 -16.27
CA VAL A 122 -9.84 -11.14 -15.53
C VAL A 122 -11.25 -11.30 -15.00
N VAL A 123 -11.43 -11.06 -13.70
CA VAL A 123 -12.73 -10.86 -13.06
C VAL A 123 -13.01 -9.37 -13.02
N GLU A 124 -13.90 -8.91 -13.90
CA GLU A 124 -14.32 -7.51 -13.88
C GLU A 124 -15.16 -7.26 -12.61
N THR A 125 -14.73 -6.29 -11.81
CA THR A 125 -15.38 -5.91 -10.57
C THR A 125 -15.61 -4.40 -10.59
N PRO A 126 -16.83 -3.92 -10.32
CA PRO A 126 -17.10 -2.48 -10.28
C PRO A 126 -16.14 -1.77 -9.32
N TRP A 127 -15.64 -0.61 -9.77
CA TRP A 127 -14.73 0.17 -8.93
C TRP A 127 -15.49 0.70 -7.69
N GLY A 128 -14.99 0.31 -6.53
CA GLY A 128 -15.64 0.54 -5.24
C GLY A 128 -16.13 -0.73 -4.56
N GLU A 129 -16.12 -1.86 -5.25
CA GLU A 129 -16.47 -3.16 -4.68
C GLU A 129 -15.23 -3.99 -4.34
N GLY A 130 -15.36 -4.85 -3.33
CA GLY A 130 -14.35 -5.84 -2.96
C GLY A 130 -14.30 -7.01 -3.95
N ILE A 131 -13.19 -7.73 -3.97
CA ILE A 131 -13.02 -8.92 -4.80
C ILE A 131 -13.94 -10.03 -4.30
N SER A 132 -14.72 -10.63 -5.21
CA SER A 132 -15.62 -11.73 -4.88
C SER A 132 -14.87 -13.06 -4.78
N ALA A 133 -14.72 -13.60 -3.57
CA ALA A 133 -14.14 -14.91 -3.33
C ALA A 133 -14.94 -16.02 -4.04
N GLN A 134 -16.28 -15.89 -4.12
CA GLN A 134 -17.14 -16.85 -4.82
C GLN A 134 -16.82 -16.92 -6.31
N LYS A 135 -16.66 -15.77 -7.01
CA LYS A 135 -16.30 -15.76 -8.43
C LYS A 135 -14.94 -16.41 -8.67
N TYR A 136 -13.99 -16.21 -7.75
CA TYR A 136 -12.68 -16.87 -7.81
C TYR A 136 -12.85 -18.40 -7.67
N ALA A 137 -13.62 -18.89 -6.69
CA ALA A 137 -13.90 -20.32 -6.51
C ALA A 137 -14.53 -20.93 -7.78
N GLU A 138 -15.53 -20.28 -8.37
CA GLU A 138 -16.21 -20.77 -9.58
C GLU A 138 -15.24 -20.93 -10.75
N ILE A 139 -14.34 -19.96 -10.98
CA ILE A 139 -13.37 -20.02 -12.07
C ILE A 139 -12.32 -21.10 -11.79
N LEU A 140 -11.82 -21.20 -10.57
CA LEU A 140 -10.85 -22.22 -10.17
C LEU A 140 -11.43 -23.61 -10.23
N GLN A 141 -12.70 -23.80 -9.82
CA GLN A 141 -13.41 -25.07 -9.92
C GLN A 141 -13.56 -25.57 -11.36
N GLN A 142 -13.67 -24.63 -12.32
CA GLN A 142 -13.75 -24.95 -13.75
C GLN A 142 -12.40 -25.29 -14.37
N ASP A 143 -11.28 -24.88 -13.75
CA ASP A 143 -9.92 -25.11 -14.24
C ASP A 143 -9.41 -26.52 -13.87
N LYS A 144 -10.05 -27.56 -14.43
CA LYS A 144 -9.73 -28.96 -14.15
C LYS A 144 -8.30 -29.39 -14.54
N THR A 145 -7.66 -28.64 -15.40
CA THR A 145 -6.28 -28.90 -15.84
C THR A 145 -5.23 -28.17 -15.00
N HIS A 146 -5.66 -27.37 -14.03
CA HIS A 146 -4.82 -26.52 -13.21
C HIS A 146 -3.88 -25.62 -14.07
N SER A 147 -4.47 -25.05 -15.11
CA SER A 147 -3.77 -24.13 -16.02
C SER A 147 -3.46 -22.80 -15.35
N ILE A 148 -4.29 -22.37 -14.39
CA ILE A 148 -4.07 -21.19 -13.58
C ILE A 148 -2.95 -21.48 -12.58
N LYS A 149 -1.82 -20.76 -12.73
CA LYS A 149 -0.62 -20.94 -11.89
C LYS A 149 -0.59 -20.01 -10.69
N ALA A 150 -1.20 -18.83 -10.79
CA ALA A 150 -1.28 -17.88 -9.69
C ALA A 150 -2.64 -17.15 -9.66
N VAL A 151 -3.08 -16.86 -8.45
CA VAL A 151 -4.23 -16.00 -8.11
C VAL A 151 -3.67 -14.69 -7.55
N LEU A 152 -3.95 -13.58 -8.22
CA LEU A 152 -3.47 -12.25 -7.87
C LEU A 152 -4.57 -11.48 -7.15
N VAL A 153 -4.24 -10.92 -5.98
CA VAL A 153 -5.19 -10.16 -5.15
C VAL A 153 -4.56 -8.85 -4.70
N THR A 154 -5.19 -7.74 -5.02
CA THR A 154 -4.86 -6.44 -4.41
C THR A 154 -5.60 -6.34 -3.07
N HIS A 155 -4.86 -6.45 -1.96
CA HIS A 155 -5.43 -6.42 -0.60
C HIS A 155 -6.09 -5.08 -0.32
N ASN A 156 -5.41 -3.98 -0.66
CA ASN A 156 -5.96 -2.64 -0.51
C ASN A 156 -5.83 -1.84 -1.82
N GLU A 157 -6.93 -1.67 -2.53
CA GLU A 157 -6.95 -0.90 -3.77
C GLU A 157 -7.00 0.60 -3.49
N THR A 158 -5.85 1.23 -3.60
CA THR A 158 -5.63 2.63 -3.21
C THR A 158 -6.42 3.63 -4.07
N ALA A 159 -6.79 3.27 -5.29
CA ALA A 159 -7.53 4.16 -6.18
C ALA A 159 -8.98 4.38 -5.71
N THR A 160 -9.57 3.36 -5.10
CA THR A 160 -10.98 3.32 -4.71
C THR A 160 -11.21 3.31 -3.19
N GLY A 161 -10.15 3.05 -2.41
CA GLY A 161 -10.26 2.91 -0.94
C GLY A 161 -10.95 1.62 -0.52
N VAL A 162 -10.73 0.53 -1.26
CA VAL A 162 -11.33 -0.79 -1.02
C VAL A 162 -10.30 -1.76 -0.46
N THR A 163 -10.63 -2.41 0.64
CA THR A 163 -9.87 -3.54 1.21
C THR A 163 -10.58 -4.84 0.87
N SER A 164 -9.85 -5.81 0.29
CA SER A 164 -10.37 -7.14 -0.08
C SER A 164 -10.07 -8.16 1.02
N ASP A 165 -10.97 -9.13 1.21
CA ASP A 165 -10.82 -10.20 2.19
C ASP A 165 -9.92 -11.33 1.64
N ILE A 166 -8.65 -11.34 2.04
CA ILE A 166 -7.67 -12.34 1.61
C ILE A 166 -7.99 -13.72 2.19
N ALA A 167 -8.47 -13.77 3.44
CA ALA A 167 -8.84 -15.03 4.08
C ALA A 167 -9.98 -15.74 3.32
N ALA A 168 -11.02 -14.98 2.93
CA ALA A 168 -12.13 -15.52 2.16
C ALA A 168 -11.66 -16.06 0.78
N ILE A 169 -10.72 -15.35 0.12
CA ILE A 169 -10.16 -15.83 -1.15
C ILE A 169 -9.33 -17.08 -0.94
N ARG A 170 -8.51 -17.17 0.12
CA ARG A 170 -7.77 -18.38 0.46
C ARG A 170 -8.71 -19.55 0.72
N HIS A 171 -9.74 -19.36 1.53
CA HIS A 171 -10.76 -20.39 1.78
C HIS A 171 -11.45 -20.85 0.48
N ALA A 172 -11.72 -19.92 -0.44
CA ALA A 172 -12.31 -20.26 -1.74
C ALA A 172 -11.38 -21.13 -2.60
N MET A 173 -10.08 -20.87 -2.59
CA MET A 173 -9.05 -21.68 -3.25
C MET A 173 -8.96 -23.08 -2.63
N ASP A 174 -8.98 -23.18 -1.30
CA ASP A 174 -8.89 -24.42 -0.55
C ASP A 174 -10.15 -25.30 -0.75
N ALA A 175 -11.33 -24.69 -0.75
CA ALA A 175 -12.60 -25.40 -0.94
C ALA A 175 -12.69 -26.13 -2.29
N VAL A 176 -11.94 -25.67 -3.29
CA VAL A 176 -11.85 -26.32 -4.61
C VAL A 176 -10.54 -27.06 -4.83
N GLU A 177 -9.72 -27.17 -3.79
CA GLU A 177 -8.40 -27.86 -3.78
C GLU A 177 -7.48 -27.42 -4.94
N HIS A 178 -7.49 -26.10 -5.28
CA HIS A 178 -6.74 -25.59 -6.41
C HIS A 178 -5.27 -25.27 -6.04
N PRO A 179 -4.27 -25.80 -6.78
CA PRO A 179 -2.86 -25.71 -6.40
C PRO A 179 -2.20 -24.38 -6.73
N ALA A 180 -2.89 -23.41 -7.35
CA ALA A 180 -2.31 -22.13 -7.71
C ALA A 180 -1.63 -21.43 -6.52
N LEU A 181 -0.63 -20.61 -6.81
CA LEU A 181 -0.01 -19.72 -5.84
C LEU A 181 -0.95 -18.55 -5.52
N LEU A 182 -0.97 -18.10 -4.27
CA LEU A 182 -1.68 -16.88 -3.87
C LEU A 182 -0.70 -15.72 -3.77
N PHE A 183 -0.83 -14.72 -4.67
CA PHE A 183 -0.05 -13.49 -4.67
C PHE A 183 -0.88 -12.35 -4.12
N VAL A 184 -0.33 -11.62 -3.16
CA VAL A 184 -1.02 -10.48 -2.55
C VAL A 184 -0.21 -9.20 -2.72
N ASP A 185 -0.80 -8.24 -3.41
CA ASP A 185 -0.36 -6.86 -3.37
C ASP A 185 -0.78 -6.22 -2.04
N GLY A 186 0.16 -6.14 -1.13
CA GLY A 186 0.03 -5.49 0.17
C GLY A 186 0.73 -4.14 0.23
N VAL A 187 1.01 -3.50 -0.90
CA VAL A 187 1.80 -2.25 -0.95
C VAL A 187 1.18 -1.16 -0.09
N SER A 188 -0.13 -1.02 -0.06
CA SER A 188 -0.80 0.01 0.74
C SER A 188 -1.55 -0.52 1.95
N SER A 189 -1.33 -1.79 2.33
CA SER A 189 -1.95 -2.43 3.51
C SER A 189 -0.93 -2.92 4.54
N ILE A 190 0.14 -3.61 4.11
CA ILE A 190 1.16 -4.16 5.02
C ILE A 190 1.76 -3.04 5.89
N ALA A 191 1.91 -3.32 7.18
CA ALA A 191 2.33 -2.39 8.23
C ALA A 191 1.30 -1.27 8.53
N SER A 192 0.05 -1.41 8.10
CA SER A 192 -1.04 -0.44 8.34
C SER A 192 -2.39 -1.10 8.60
N ILE A 193 -2.70 -2.19 7.88
CA ILE A 193 -3.89 -3.02 8.06
C ILE A 193 -3.40 -4.43 8.43
N ASP A 194 -4.21 -5.18 9.16
CA ASP A 194 -3.87 -6.56 9.54
C ASP A 194 -3.51 -7.40 8.31
N PHE A 195 -2.39 -8.07 8.39
CA PHE A 195 -1.88 -8.94 7.33
C PHE A 195 -1.27 -10.19 7.95
N ARG A 196 -1.70 -11.37 7.50
CA ARG A 196 -1.37 -12.65 8.14
C ARG A 196 -0.83 -13.64 7.10
N PHE A 197 0.44 -13.49 6.77
CA PHE A 197 1.08 -14.27 5.71
C PHE A 197 0.91 -15.77 5.87
N ASP A 198 1.29 -16.33 7.04
CA ASP A 198 1.23 -17.76 7.28
C ASP A 198 -0.23 -18.25 7.44
N GLU A 199 -1.06 -17.54 8.22
CA GLU A 199 -2.45 -17.94 8.47
C GLU A 199 -3.30 -17.95 7.19
N TRP A 200 -3.08 -16.97 6.31
CA TRP A 200 -3.79 -16.92 5.02
C TRP A 200 -3.09 -17.70 3.92
N CYS A 201 -2.06 -18.48 4.23
CA CYS A 201 -1.27 -19.26 3.27
C CYS A 201 -0.93 -18.44 2.02
N VAL A 202 -0.45 -17.21 2.22
CA VAL A 202 0.01 -16.35 1.13
C VAL A 202 1.32 -16.92 0.59
N ASP A 203 1.42 -17.06 -0.73
CA ASP A 203 2.64 -17.58 -1.36
C ASP A 203 3.62 -16.45 -1.71
N VAL A 204 3.11 -15.31 -2.20
CA VAL A 204 3.94 -14.12 -2.41
C VAL A 204 3.21 -12.88 -1.91
N ALA A 205 3.85 -12.14 -0.99
CA ALA A 205 3.38 -10.84 -0.53
C ALA A 205 4.32 -9.75 -1.05
N VAL A 206 3.74 -8.64 -1.53
CA VAL A 206 4.49 -7.50 -2.05
C VAL A 206 4.16 -6.24 -1.27
N THR A 207 5.18 -5.48 -0.85
CA THR A 207 5.02 -4.16 -0.27
C THR A 207 6.17 -3.22 -0.66
N GLY A 208 6.15 -1.99 -0.16
CA GLY A 208 7.16 -0.99 -0.47
C GLY A 208 7.45 -0.05 0.69
N SER A 209 8.64 0.54 0.70
CA SER A 209 9.14 1.37 1.79
C SER A 209 8.29 2.62 2.08
N GLN A 210 7.70 3.24 1.04
CA GLN A 210 7.05 4.56 1.12
C GLN A 210 5.59 4.54 1.57
N LYS A 211 5.13 3.41 2.12
CA LYS A 211 3.75 3.18 2.58
C LYS A 211 3.73 2.95 4.10
N GLY A 212 3.25 1.83 4.57
CA GLY A 212 3.17 1.51 5.99
C GLY A 212 4.52 1.57 6.74
N PHE A 213 5.64 1.35 6.06
CA PHE A 213 6.97 1.50 6.65
C PHE A 213 7.45 2.95 6.82
N MET A 214 6.71 3.94 6.32
CA MET A 214 6.96 5.37 6.53
C MET A 214 8.34 5.88 6.08
N LEU A 215 8.96 5.22 5.11
CA LEU A 215 10.29 5.56 4.58
C LEU A 215 10.17 6.33 3.25
N PRO A 216 11.26 6.92 2.76
CA PRO A 216 11.35 7.32 1.36
C PRO A 216 11.07 6.15 0.42
N ALA A 217 10.53 6.43 -0.77
CA ALA A 217 10.42 5.43 -1.83
C ALA A 217 11.82 4.94 -2.22
N GLY A 218 11.96 3.63 -2.48
CA GLY A 218 13.24 3.08 -2.93
C GLY A 218 13.46 1.62 -2.55
N LEU A 219 12.55 0.98 -1.77
CA LEU A 219 12.60 -0.45 -1.53
C LEU A 219 11.32 -1.13 -1.99
N ALA A 220 11.47 -2.20 -2.78
CA ALA A 220 10.49 -3.26 -2.93
C ALA A 220 10.80 -4.36 -1.92
N ILE A 221 9.81 -4.77 -1.18
CA ILE A 221 9.92 -5.79 -0.13
C ILE A 221 8.97 -6.91 -0.50
N VAL A 222 9.49 -8.12 -0.67
CA VAL A 222 8.69 -9.28 -1.06
C VAL A 222 8.92 -10.45 -0.09
N GLY A 223 7.83 -11.10 0.30
CA GLY A 223 7.84 -12.32 1.10
C GLY A 223 7.43 -13.50 0.23
N PHE A 224 8.19 -14.58 0.25
CA PHE A 224 7.92 -15.83 -0.47
C PHE A 224 7.69 -16.98 0.50
N SER A 225 6.67 -17.80 0.27
CA SER A 225 6.48 -19.10 0.94
C SER A 225 7.46 -20.14 0.41
N GLU A 226 7.60 -21.28 1.10
CA GLU A 226 8.37 -22.43 0.56
C GLU A 226 7.81 -22.89 -0.78
N LYS A 227 6.47 -22.93 -0.94
CA LYS A 227 5.80 -23.28 -2.19
C LYS A 227 6.17 -22.31 -3.33
N ALA A 228 6.22 -21.00 -3.04
CA ALA A 228 6.68 -20.02 -4.02
C ALA A 228 8.19 -20.16 -4.33
N MET A 229 9.02 -20.47 -3.33
CA MET A 229 10.44 -20.78 -3.55
C MET A 229 10.65 -22.03 -4.40
N ASP A 230 9.83 -23.05 -4.24
CA ASP A 230 9.87 -24.24 -5.11
C ASP A 230 9.51 -23.89 -6.56
N ALA A 231 8.53 -23.02 -6.78
CA ALA A 231 8.17 -22.56 -8.12
C ALA A 231 9.32 -21.82 -8.81
N THR A 232 10.22 -21.17 -8.06
CA THR A 232 11.39 -20.47 -8.66
C THR A 232 12.36 -21.41 -9.39
N LYS A 233 12.33 -22.71 -9.07
CA LYS A 233 13.22 -23.73 -9.66
C LYS A 233 12.84 -24.06 -11.11
N THR A 234 11.58 -23.83 -11.48
CA THR A 234 11.03 -24.20 -12.79
C THR A 234 10.55 -23.00 -13.62
N ALA A 235 10.42 -21.84 -13.00
CA ALA A 235 10.02 -20.60 -13.67
C ALA A 235 11.05 -20.14 -14.70
N THR A 236 10.57 -19.76 -15.89
CA THR A 236 11.45 -19.42 -17.04
C THR A 236 11.26 -17.99 -17.56
N LEU A 237 10.40 -17.17 -16.95
CA LEU A 237 10.35 -15.74 -17.27
C LEU A 237 11.74 -15.11 -17.06
N PRO A 238 12.23 -14.29 -18.02
CA PRO A 238 13.56 -13.69 -17.92
C PRO A 238 13.65 -12.75 -16.73
N ARG A 239 14.71 -12.88 -15.96
CA ARG A 239 15.02 -12.02 -14.82
C ARG A 239 16.53 -11.94 -14.63
N THR A 240 17.00 -10.85 -14.03
CA THR A 240 18.41 -10.65 -13.66
C THR A 240 18.45 -9.92 -12.33
N PHE A 241 18.08 -8.63 -12.32
CA PHE A 241 18.15 -7.83 -11.10
C PHE A 241 17.16 -8.32 -10.02
N PHE A 242 15.98 -8.77 -10.40
CA PHE A 242 14.93 -9.25 -9.50
C PHE A 242 14.99 -10.77 -9.25
N ASP A 243 16.15 -11.41 -9.38
CA ASP A 243 16.29 -12.86 -9.15
C ASP A 243 16.40 -13.16 -7.63
N VAL A 244 15.37 -13.85 -7.08
CA VAL A 244 15.34 -14.20 -5.65
C VAL A 244 16.31 -15.33 -5.31
N GLN A 245 16.73 -16.17 -6.27
CA GLN A 245 17.73 -17.21 -6.02
C GLN A 245 19.12 -16.61 -5.84
N ASP A 246 19.47 -15.61 -6.66
CA ASP A 246 20.72 -14.87 -6.48
C ASP A 246 20.74 -14.08 -5.18
N MET A 247 19.58 -13.48 -4.83
CA MET A 247 19.41 -12.83 -3.53
C MET A 247 19.58 -13.81 -2.36
N ALA A 248 18.98 -15.00 -2.45
CA ALA A 248 19.11 -16.03 -1.42
C ALA A 248 20.57 -16.49 -1.23
N LYS A 249 21.30 -16.72 -2.34
CA LYS A 249 22.75 -17.03 -2.29
C LYS A 249 23.55 -15.89 -1.64
N GLY A 250 23.25 -14.63 -2.01
CA GLY A 250 23.88 -13.46 -1.40
C GLY A 250 23.63 -13.42 0.11
N TYR A 251 22.40 -13.57 0.53
CA TYR A 251 22.00 -13.49 1.93
C TYR A 251 22.62 -14.60 2.81
N ALA A 252 22.82 -15.79 2.25
CA ALA A 252 23.50 -16.87 2.94
C ALA A 252 24.96 -16.51 3.32
N ASN A 253 25.56 -15.56 2.60
CA ASN A 253 26.93 -15.08 2.80
C ASN A 253 26.97 -13.66 3.42
N ASN A 254 25.89 -13.18 4.03
CA ASN A 254 25.75 -11.80 4.55
C ASN A 254 26.04 -10.73 3.48
N ALA A 255 25.76 -11.03 2.22
CA ALA A 255 26.06 -10.18 1.09
C ALA A 255 24.79 -9.91 0.26
N TYR A 256 24.95 -9.03 -0.70
CA TYR A 256 23.94 -8.68 -1.68
C TYR A 256 24.51 -8.89 -3.08
N PRO A 257 23.76 -9.46 -4.03
CA PRO A 257 24.32 -9.75 -5.36
C PRO A 257 24.69 -8.48 -6.14
N TYR A 258 24.01 -7.38 -5.83
CA TYR A 258 24.21 -6.06 -6.43
C TYR A 258 24.45 -5.00 -5.35
N THR A 259 24.44 -3.71 -5.70
CA THR A 259 24.57 -2.64 -4.70
C THR A 259 23.23 -2.36 -4.02
N PRO A 260 23.09 -2.61 -2.71
CA PRO A 260 21.85 -2.33 -1.98
C PRO A 260 21.72 -0.85 -1.62
N ALA A 261 20.50 -0.41 -1.35
CA ALA A 261 20.21 0.90 -0.78
C ALA A 261 20.45 0.88 0.75
N VAL A 262 21.70 0.85 1.19
CA VAL A 262 22.11 0.58 2.57
C VAL A 262 21.43 1.53 3.57
N GLY A 263 21.39 2.84 3.29
CA GLY A 263 20.73 3.81 4.15
C GLY A 263 19.22 3.54 4.31
N LEU A 264 18.53 3.20 3.21
CA LEU A 264 17.11 2.83 3.29
C LEU A 264 16.88 1.51 4.04
N MET A 265 17.80 0.55 3.92
CA MET A 265 17.73 -0.70 4.68
C MET A 265 17.93 -0.46 6.17
N ASN A 266 18.83 0.46 6.55
CA ASN A 266 18.99 0.87 7.94
C ASN A 266 17.73 1.61 8.44
N GLY A 267 17.14 2.48 7.62
CA GLY A 267 15.83 3.08 7.89
C GLY A 267 14.73 2.04 8.08
N LEU A 268 14.76 0.94 7.30
CA LEU A 268 13.79 -0.15 7.42
C LEU A 268 13.92 -0.89 8.77
N ASN A 269 15.14 -1.07 9.29
CA ASN A 269 15.34 -1.59 10.65
C ASN A 269 14.63 -0.71 11.66
N GLN A 270 14.89 0.60 11.62
CA GLN A 270 14.26 1.55 12.54
C GLN A 270 12.73 1.59 12.38
N ALA A 271 12.21 1.46 11.14
CA ALA A 271 10.78 1.40 10.90
C ALA A 271 10.15 0.13 11.50
N CYS A 272 10.81 -1.02 11.34
CA CYS A 272 10.38 -2.26 11.96
C CYS A 272 10.38 -2.16 13.49
N ASP A 273 11.44 -1.59 14.09
CA ASP A 273 11.53 -1.40 15.54
C ASP A 273 10.41 -0.50 16.07
N MET A 274 10.08 0.58 15.36
CA MET A 274 8.98 1.47 15.73
C MET A 274 7.62 0.77 15.65
N LEU A 275 7.34 0.06 14.55
CA LEU A 275 6.07 -0.65 14.35
C LEU A 275 5.87 -1.80 15.34
N LEU A 276 6.92 -2.58 15.59
CA LEU A 276 6.89 -3.70 16.54
C LEU A 276 6.88 -3.20 17.99
N GLY A 277 7.53 -2.07 18.27
CA GLY A 277 7.52 -1.42 19.58
C GLY A 277 6.16 -0.80 19.91
N GLU A 278 5.43 -0.26 18.94
CA GLU A 278 4.03 0.17 19.09
C GLU A 278 3.12 -1.06 19.32
N GLY A 279 3.46 -2.20 18.69
CA GLY A 279 2.65 -3.40 18.60
C GLY A 279 1.71 -3.34 17.40
N LEU A 280 1.71 -4.41 16.58
CA LEU A 280 0.97 -4.39 15.30
C LEU A 280 -0.53 -4.15 15.48
N ASP A 281 -1.14 -4.72 16.50
CA ASP A 281 -2.57 -4.53 16.76
C ASP A 281 -2.88 -3.06 17.12
N ASN A 282 -1.98 -2.38 17.84
CA ASN A 282 -2.09 -0.94 18.11
C ASN A 282 -1.89 -0.12 16.82
N VAL A 283 -0.98 -0.53 15.95
CA VAL A 283 -0.78 0.11 14.62
C VAL A 283 -2.06 0.02 13.81
N TYR A 284 -2.71 -1.14 13.75
CA TYR A 284 -3.96 -1.33 13.01
C TYR A 284 -5.11 -0.53 13.63
N ALA A 285 -5.26 -0.58 14.95
CA ALA A 285 -6.27 0.18 15.68
C ALA A 285 -6.11 1.69 15.47
N ARG A 286 -4.88 2.21 15.45
CA ARG A 286 -4.58 3.62 15.17
C ARG A 286 -4.99 4.00 13.73
N HIS A 287 -4.66 3.18 12.74
CA HIS A 287 -5.08 3.44 11.35
C HIS A 287 -6.60 3.41 11.21
N HIS A 288 -7.26 2.41 11.77
CA HIS A 288 -8.73 2.33 11.78
C HIS A 288 -9.37 3.56 12.42
N ARG A 289 -8.86 3.97 13.58
CA ARG A 289 -9.36 5.13 14.31
C ARG A 289 -9.20 6.43 13.51
N ILE A 290 -8.04 6.67 12.89
CA ILE A 290 -7.81 7.85 12.05
C ILE A 290 -8.72 7.81 10.83
N ALA A 291 -8.83 6.66 10.18
CA ALA A 291 -9.72 6.45 9.04
C ALA A 291 -11.18 6.75 9.38
N GLN A 292 -11.64 6.28 10.55
CA GLN A 292 -13.03 6.50 10.96
C GLN A 292 -13.34 7.98 11.22
N GLY A 293 -12.39 8.73 11.78
CA GLY A 293 -12.56 10.18 11.92
C GLY A 293 -12.66 10.90 10.56
N VAL A 294 -11.88 10.46 9.56
CA VAL A 294 -12.01 10.98 8.19
C VAL A 294 -13.36 10.59 7.58
N ARG A 295 -13.83 9.36 7.77
CA ARG A 295 -15.15 8.89 7.29
C ARG A 295 -16.30 9.71 7.89
N ASN A 296 -16.23 9.98 9.19
CA ASN A 296 -17.24 10.83 9.87
C ASN A 296 -17.24 12.27 9.32
N ALA A 297 -16.07 12.79 8.94
CA ALA A 297 -15.99 14.09 8.28
C ALA A 297 -16.65 14.05 6.89
N VAL A 298 -16.44 13.00 6.11
CA VAL A 298 -17.06 12.82 4.78
C VAL A 298 -18.59 12.77 4.90
N GLU A 299 -19.10 12.03 5.88
CA GLU A 299 -20.54 11.98 6.18
C GLU A 299 -21.09 13.34 6.57
N ALA A 300 -20.38 14.09 7.44
CA ALA A 300 -20.77 15.44 7.84
C ALA A 300 -20.78 16.46 6.68
N TRP A 301 -20.00 16.21 5.62
CA TRP A 301 -20.03 16.98 4.37
C TRP A 301 -21.20 16.58 3.45
N GLY A 302 -21.95 15.52 3.78
CA GLY A 302 -22.98 14.96 2.92
C GLY A 302 -22.41 14.32 1.64
N MET A 303 -21.19 13.78 1.72
CA MET A 303 -20.49 13.13 0.61
C MET A 303 -20.37 11.62 0.83
N ASP A 304 -20.17 10.88 -0.26
CA ASP A 304 -19.98 9.43 -0.25
C ASP A 304 -18.53 9.05 -0.49
N LEU A 305 -18.15 7.86 0.00
CA LEU A 305 -16.91 7.21 -0.38
C LEU A 305 -17.06 6.47 -1.73
N CYS A 306 -15.95 6.27 -2.43
CA CYS A 306 -15.92 5.44 -3.63
C CYS A 306 -16.19 3.97 -3.28
N ALA A 307 -15.62 3.47 -2.18
CA ALA A 307 -15.96 2.17 -1.63
C ALA A 307 -17.46 2.13 -1.29
N SER A 308 -18.15 1.07 -1.76
CA SER A 308 -19.61 1.01 -1.78
C SER A 308 -20.24 0.47 -0.50
N ASP A 309 -19.44 -0.24 0.32
CA ASP A 309 -19.92 -0.90 1.53
C ASP A 309 -18.92 -0.72 2.69
N PRO A 310 -19.39 -0.46 3.91
CA PRO A 310 -18.53 -0.30 5.09
C PRO A 310 -17.60 -1.48 5.37
N SER A 311 -17.97 -2.70 5.00
CA SER A 311 -17.16 -3.90 5.22
C SER A 311 -15.88 -3.93 4.38
N VAL A 312 -15.81 -3.13 3.30
CA VAL A 312 -14.64 -3.04 2.43
C VAL A 312 -13.91 -1.69 2.54
N TYR A 313 -14.28 -0.82 3.48
CA TYR A 313 -13.61 0.47 3.64
C TYR A 313 -12.14 0.30 4.03
N SER A 314 -11.27 1.02 3.32
CA SER A 314 -9.85 1.04 3.61
C SER A 314 -9.52 1.86 4.85
N ASP A 315 -8.63 1.33 5.70
CA ASP A 315 -8.08 2.07 6.84
C ASP A 315 -6.80 2.86 6.49
N THR A 316 -6.43 2.93 5.20
CA THR A 316 -5.25 3.67 4.74
C THR A 316 -5.55 4.83 3.81
N VAL A 317 -6.73 4.84 3.20
CA VAL A 317 -7.15 5.88 2.26
C VAL A 317 -8.67 6.00 2.20
N SER A 318 -9.17 7.22 2.20
CA SER A 318 -10.54 7.56 1.88
C SER A 318 -10.60 8.19 0.49
N ALA A 319 -11.24 7.53 -0.47
CA ALA A 319 -11.53 8.07 -1.80
C ALA A 319 -12.93 8.69 -1.78
N ILE A 320 -13.00 10.00 -1.85
CA ILE A 320 -14.22 10.79 -1.57
C ILE A 320 -14.82 11.25 -2.89
N LYS A 321 -16.07 10.88 -3.14
CA LYS A 321 -16.81 11.29 -4.34
C LYS A 321 -17.22 12.75 -4.23
N THR A 322 -17.04 13.50 -5.33
CA THR A 322 -17.58 14.84 -5.49
C THR A 322 -18.89 14.81 -6.29
N PRO A 323 -19.73 15.85 -6.21
CA PRO A 323 -20.90 15.96 -7.07
C PRO A 323 -20.56 15.80 -8.56
N ALA A 324 -21.44 15.20 -9.35
CA ALA A 324 -21.18 14.82 -10.75
C ALA A 324 -20.75 15.99 -11.67
N ASN A 325 -21.16 17.21 -11.33
CA ASN A 325 -20.82 18.44 -12.06
C ASN A 325 -19.56 19.14 -11.55
N PHE A 326 -18.81 18.49 -10.63
CA PHE A 326 -17.63 19.05 -9.99
C PHE A 326 -16.38 18.21 -10.30
N ASN A 327 -15.28 18.87 -10.65
CA ASN A 327 -14.00 18.18 -10.87
C ASN A 327 -13.22 18.08 -9.56
N ALA A 328 -13.15 16.90 -8.99
CA ALA A 328 -12.41 16.63 -7.74
C ALA A 328 -10.92 17.02 -7.79
N THR A 329 -10.32 17.09 -8.99
CA THR A 329 -8.92 17.51 -9.16
C THR A 329 -8.69 18.96 -8.74
N ASP A 330 -9.72 19.80 -8.82
CA ASP A 330 -9.62 21.22 -8.45
C ASP A 330 -9.38 21.39 -6.94
N ILE A 331 -9.95 20.50 -6.10
CA ILE A 331 -9.68 20.46 -4.64
C ILE A 331 -8.18 20.19 -4.41
N VAL A 332 -7.63 19.21 -5.11
CA VAL A 332 -6.22 18.79 -4.95
C VAL A 332 -5.28 19.91 -5.41
N THR A 333 -5.59 20.54 -6.53
CA THR A 333 -4.81 21.65 -7.08
C THR A 333 -4.82 22.86 -6.13
N LEU A 334 -6.01 23.25 -5.67
CA LEU A 334 -6.18 24.39 -4.75
C LEU A 334 -5.48 24.13 -3.40
N ALA A 335 -5.59 22.91 -2.86
CA ALA A 335 -4.90 22.53 -1.63
C ALA A 335 -3.39 22.70 -1.74
N ALA A 336 -2.79 22.28 -2.85
CA ALA A 336 -1.37 22.41 -3.10
C ALA A 336 -0.94 23.86 -3.30
N GLU A 337 -1.66 24.63 -4.14
CA GLU A 337 -1.26 25.97 -4.55
C GLU A 337 -1.54 27.02 -3.46
N LYS A 338 -2.68 26.94 -2.79
CA LYS A 338 -3.10 27.95 -1.81
C LYS A 338 -2.70 27.60 -0.38
N TYR A 339 -2.77 26.32 -0.02
CA TYR A 339 -2.61 25.89 1.38
C TYR A 339 -1.34 25.07 1.63
N GLY A 340 -0.57 24.71 0.58
CA GLY A 340 0.67 23.92 0.72
C GLY A 340 0.44 22.49 1.20
N VAL A 341 -0.75 21.94 1.00
CA VAL A 341 -1.16 20.60 1.45
C VAL A 341 -1.37 19.69 0.24
N ALA A 342 -0.91 18.44 0.33
CA ALA A 342 -1.07 17.46 -0.74
C ALA A 342 -2.18 16.46 -0.44
N PHE A 343 -3.19 16.37 -1.32
CA PHE A 343 -4.17 15.29 -1.38
C PHE A 343 -3.92 14.41 -2.60
N GLY A 344 -4.49 13.21 -2.62
CA GLY A 344 -4.42 12.31 -3.76
C GLY A 344 -5.48 12.66 -4.83
N VAL A 345 -5.09 12.64 -6.11
CA VAL A 345 -6.03 12.75 -7.23
C VAL A 345 -6.74 11.42 -7.48
N GLY A 346 -7.94 11.44 -8.05
CA GLY A 346 -8.58 10.25 -8.61
C GLY A 346 -7.75 9.65 -9.75
N LEU A 347 -7.76 8.33 -9.89
CA LEU A 347 -7.00 7.60 -10.90
C LEU A 347 -7.92 6.78 -11.82
N GLY A 348 -7.54 6.62 -13.09
CA GLY A 348 -8.26 5.79 -14.05
C GLY A 348 -9.74 6.19 -14.16
N GLU A 349 -10.67 5.28 -13.94
CA GLU A 349 -12.11 5.51 -14.09
C GLU A 349 -12.71 6.51 -13.10
N VAL A 350 -12.03 6.75 -11.96
CA VAL A 350 -12.45 7.72 -10.94
C VAL A 350 -11.68 9.05 -11.04
N ALA A 351 -10.88 9.24 -12.09
CA ALA A 351 -10.20 10.52 -12.35
C ALA A 351 -11.22 11.66 -12.49
N GLY A 352 -10.99 12.78 -11.79
CA GLY A 352 -11.90 13.93 -11.74
C GLY A 352 -13.18 13.71 -10.95
N LYS A 353 -13.49 12.48 -10.54
CA LYS A 353 -14.72 12.14 -9.79
C LYS A 353 -14.49 12.01 -8.29
N VAL A 354 -13.24 11.72 -7.88
CA VAL A 354 -12.86 11.61 -6.47
C VAL A 354 -11.58 12.37 -6.21
N PHE A 355 -11.43 12.88 -4.99
CA PHE A 355 -10.13 13.18 -4.39
C PHE A 355 -9.87 12.19 -3.26
N ARG A 356 -8.60 12.03 -2.85
CA ARG A 356 -8.26 11.02 -1.85
C ARG A 356 -7.53 11.66 -0.68
N ILE A 357 -7.97 11.32 0.52
CA ILE A 357 -7.24 11.59 1.76
C ILE A 357 -6.55 10.29 2.17
N GLY A 358 -5.22 10.28 2.06
CA GLY A 358 -4.38 9.19 2.57
C GLY A 358 -4.15 9.38 4.06
N HIS A 359 -4.34 8.31 4.83
CA HIS A 359 -4.19 8.35 6.29
C HIS A 359 -3.36 7.16 6.82
N LEU A 360 -2.45 6.63 6.01
CA LEU A 360 -1.51 5.57 6.41
C LEU A 360 -0.18 6.14 6.90
N GLY A 361 0.55 5.31 7.64
CA GLY A 361 1.87 5.61 8.16
C GLY A 361 1.83 6.40 9.47
N SER A 362 2.72 7.38 9.62
CA SER A 362 2.83 8.17 10.85
C SER A 362 1.90 9.40 10.79
N LEU A 363 0.62 9.18 11.04
CA LEU A 363 -0.35 10.25 11.24
C LEU A 363 -0.85 10.27 12.68
N THR A 364 -1.11 11.49 13.18
CA THR A 364 -1.79 11.75 14.45
C THR A 364 -3.17 12.33 14.20
N ASP A 365 -4.01 12.34 15.22
CA ASP A 365 -5.34 12.98 15.19
C ASP A 365 -5.24 14.45 14.76
N VAL A 366 -4.27 15.19 15.32
CA VAL A 366 -4.06 16.62 15.01
C VAL A 366 -3.69 16.81 13.53
N MET A 367 -2.84 15.95 12.99
CA MET A 367 -2.52 15.98 11.57
C MET A 367 -3.75 15.66 10.71
N ALA A 368 -4.53 14.62 11.06
CA ALA A 368 -5.74 14.28 10.35
C ALA A 368 -6.76 15.44 10.35
N LEU A 369 -6.97 16.08 11.51
CA LEU A 369 -7.83 17.26 11.63
C LEU A 369 -7.36 18.42 10.74
N SER A 370 -6.06 18.66 10.62
CA SER A 370 -5.52 19.68 9.72
C SER A 370 -5.81 19.39 8.25
N GLY A 371 -5.74 18.12 7.85
CA GLY A 371 -6.11 17.67 6.50
C GLY A 371 -7.61 17.86 6.22
N ILE A 372 -8.48 17.46 7.16
CA ILE A 372 -9.93 17.63 7.08
C ILE A 372 -10.28 19.12 6.96
N ALA A 373 -9.72 19.97 7.83
CA ALA A 373 -9.94 21.41 7.78
C ALA A 373 -9.49 22.04 6.45
N THR A 374 -8.35 21.59 5.90
CA THR A 374 -7.87 22.07 4.60
C THR A 374 -8.80 21.63 3.46
N ALA A 375 -9.30 20.39 3.49
CA ALA A 375 -10.27 19.92 2.51
C ALA A 375 -11.56 20.78 2.54
N GLU A 376 -12.08 21.12 3.74
CA GLU A 376 -13.24 22.00 3.90
C GLU A 376 -12.96 23.39 3.31
N MET A 377 -11.81 23.99 3.61
CA MET A 377 -11.47 25.30 3.06
C MET A 377 -11.42 25.28 1.53
N CYS A 378 -10.81 24.24 0.93
CA CYS A 378 -10.76 24.08 -0.52
C CYS A 378 -12.16 23.91 -1.12
N MET A 379 -12.99 23.04 -0.54
CA MET A 379 -14.36 22.83 -1.01
C MET A 379 -15.21 24.09 -0.92
N LYS A 380 -15.05 24.84 0.15
CA LYS A 380 -15.78 26.13 0.32
C LYS A 380 -15.33 27.19 -0.67
N ASP A 381 -14.01 27.33 -0.89
CA ASP A 381 -13.44 28.27 -1.86
C ASP A 381 -13.90 27.95 -3.30
N LEU A 382 -14.13 26.68 -3.60
CA LEU A 382 -14.60 26.20 -4.90
C LEU A 382 -16.14 26.21 -5.02
N GLY A 383 -16.84 26.71 -4.01
CA GLY A 383 -18.29 26.90 -4.04
C GLY A 383 -19.12 25.65 -3.73
N LEU A 384 -18.52 24.59 -3.18
CA LEU A 384 -19.28 23.43 -2.71
C LEU A 384 -20.14 23.81 -1.48
N PRO A 385 -21.38 23.29 -1.37
CA PRO A 385 -22.32 23.67 -0.33
C PRO A 385 -22.04 22.95 1.00
N ILE A 386 -20.81 23.05 1.50
CA ILE A 386 -20.42 22.50 2.81
C ILE A 386 -20.39 23.57 3.88
N GLU A 387 -20.59 23.17 5.13
CA GLU A 387 -20.41 24.03 6.30
C GLU A 387 -18.99 23.88 6.84
N LEU A 388 -18.27 25.00 6.97
CA LEU A 388 -16.90 25.00 7.53
C LEU A 388 -16.92 24.54 8.98
N GLY A 389 -16.03 23.60 9.30
CA GLY A 389 -15.93 23.04 10.64
C GLY A 389 -16.79 21.81 10.88
N SER A 390 -17.75 21.48 10.00
CA SER A 390 -18.66 20.33 10.19
C SER A 390 -17.90 19.01 10.25
N GLY A 391 -17.02 18.73 9.32
CA GLY A 391 -16.22 17.51 9.30
C GLY A 391 -15.15 17.52 10.39
N VAL A 392 -14.53 18.69 10.66
CA VAL A 392 -13.59 18.83 11.77
C VAL A 392 -14.27 18.49 13.10
N ALA A 393 -15.49 19.02 13.35
CA ALA A 393 -16.24 18.72 14.57
C ALA A 393 -16.61 17.24 14.68
N ALA A 394 -17.07 16.62 13.60
CA ALA A 394 -17.40 15.20 13.55
C ALA A 394 -16.18 14.31 13.85
N ALA A 395 -15.03 14.60 13.25
CA ALA A 395 -13.79 13.89 13.51
C ALA A 395 -13.31 14.10 14.94
N GLN A 396 -13.33 15.33 15.47
CA GLN A 396 -12.96 15.62 16.86
C GLN A 396 -13.82 14.87 17.85
N GLN A 397 -15.14 14.84 17.64
CA GLN A 397 -16.07 14.11 18.51
C GLN A 397 -15.71 12.62 18.55
N TYR A 398 -15.41 12.04 17.38
CA TYR A 398 -15.00 10.65 17.30
C TYR A 398 -13.68 10.39 18.03
N TYR A 399 -12.63 11.18 17.75
CA TYR A 399 -11.31 11.01 18.36
C TYR A 399 -11.33 11.18 19.89
N ARG A 400 -12.13 12.11 20.41
CA ARG A 400 -12.31 12.28 21.86
C ARG A 400 -12.96 11.06 22.53
N ASN A 401 -13.95 10.47 21.87
CA ASN A 401 -14.70 9.35 22.44
C ASN A 401 -13.97 8.00 22.28
N HIS A 402 -12.91 7.94 21.46
CA HIS A 402 -12.15 6.73 21.16
C HIS A 402 -10.64 6.96 21.38
N SER A 403 -10.26 7.55 22.51
CA SER A 403 -8.85 7.81 22.84
C SER A 403 -8.12 6.49 23.06
N MET A 404 -6.95 6.33 22.39
CA MET A 404 -6.11 5.14 22.59
C MET A 404 -5.44 5.09 23.98
N ILE A 405 -5.38 6.22 24.68
CA ILE A 405 -4.80 6.31 26.04
C ILE A 405 -5.76 5.68 27.06
N GLU A 406 -7.07 5.89 26.90
CA GLU A 406 -8.08 5.33 27.82
C GLU A 406 -8.23 3.81 27.67
N GLN A 407 -7.97 3.26 26.48
CA GLN A 407 -8.01 1.81 26.27
C GLN A 407 -6.86 1.07 26.96
N LYS A 408 -5.69 1.70 27.14
CA LYS A 408 -4.58 1.12 27.92
C LYS A 408 -4.85 1.09 29.42
N VAL A 409 -5.50 2.12 29.97
CA VAL A 409 -5.84 2.21 31.40
C VAL A 409 -6.99 1.27 31.78
N ALA A 410 -7.87 0.91 30.86
CA ALA A 410 -8.95 -0.05 31.10
C ALA A 410 -8.53 -1.53 30.93
N ALA A 411 -7.32 -1.78 30.40
CA ALA A 411 -6.77 -3.11 30.20
C ALA A 411 -5.70 -3.50 31.25
N GLU A 412 -5.27 -2.57 32.12
CA GLU A 412 -4.47 -2.77 33.34
C GLU A 412 -5.36 -2.88 34.58
#